data_780d5e4805637de5b7c6900f342a0a42
#
_entry.id   780d5e4805637de5b7c6900f342a0a42
#
_cell.length_a   1.000
_cell.length_b   1.000
_cell.length_c   1.000
_cell.angle_alpha   90.00
_cell.angle_beta   90.00
_cell.angle_gamma   90.00
#
_symmetry.space_group_name_H-M   'P 1'
#
loop_
_entity.id
_entity.type
_entity.pdbx_description
1 polymer ?
#
loop_
_entity_poly.entity_id
_entity_poly.type
_entity_poly.pdbx_seq_one_letter_code
_entity_poly.pdbx_strand_id
1 'polypeptide(L)'
;MNNLKFWTNNLVNTLKKELDKDVSERIIENCGRICANECGATKEVEEIIKSLGDNASIDAIIESMNKGFCEGRLKKEGNTVIGIYNQCYCPSRKSVQSGLDCKCTQGWAKEVFEKALGKKVDVVLEKSIAWGDEICKYVVTYKNII
;
A
#
# COMPACT_ATOMS: atom_id res chain seq x y z
N MET A 1 25.80 -1.55 14.92
CA MET A 1 25.44 -1.48 13.49
C MET A 1 24.29 -2.44 13.24
N ASN A 2 23.22 -1.95 12.60
CA ASN A 2 22.11 -2.83 12.23
C ASN A 2 22.43 -3.53 10.90
N ASN A 3 22.91 -4.76 10.97
CA ASN A 3 23.33 -5.54 9.80
C ASN A 3 22.18 -5.77 8.81
N LEU A 4 20.96 -5.90 9.31
CA LEU A 4 19.78 -6.09 8.45
C LEU A 4 19.52 -4.85 7.58
N LYS A 5 19.62 -3.65 8.15
CA LYS A 5 19.48 -2.39 7.41
C LYS A 5 20.49 -2.30 6.28
N PHE A 6 21.75 -2.59 6.59
CA PHE A 6 22.84 -2.56 5.62
C PHE A 6 22.62 -3.57 4.49
N TRP A 7 22.28 -4.80 4.84
CA TRP A 7 22.02 -5.87 3.88
C TRP A 7 20.84 -5.55 2.97
N THR A 8 19.74 -5.07 3.55
CA THR A 8 18.51 -4.71 2.79
C THR A 8 18.78 -3.57 1.81
N ASN A 9 19.52 -2.53 2.23
CA ASN A 9 19.90 -1.44 1.34
C ASN A 9 20.74 -1.94 0.16
N ASN A 10 21.72 -2.81 0.43
CA ASN A 10 22.54 -3.38 -0.62
C ASN A 10 21.73 -4.22 -1.60
N LEU A 11 20.79 -5.02 -1.09
CA LEU A 11 19.89 -5.83 -1.93
C LEU A 11 19.05 -4.94 -2.86
N VAL A 12 18.38 -3.92 -2.32
CA VAL A 12 17.54 -3.01 -3.09
C VAL A 12 18.36 -2.25 -4.14
N ASN A 13 19.53 -1.74 -3.76
CA ASN A 13 20.42 -1.04 -4.68
C ASN A 13 20.94 -1.98 -5.79
N THR A 14 21.20 -3.22 -5.47
CA THR A 14 21.61 -4.23 -6.46
C THR A 14 20.47 -4.53 -7.44
N LEU A 15 19.25 -4.70 -6.96
CA LEU A 15 18.08 -4.87 -7.82
C LEU A 15 17.92 -3.72 -8.80
N LYS A 16 18.08 -2.48 -8.33
CA LYS A 16 18.02 -1.29 -9.19
C LYS A 16 19.07 -1.27 -10.26
N LYS A 17 20.29 -1.71 -9.91
CA LYS A 17 21.45 -1.67 -10.80
C LYS A 17 21.41 -2.79 -11.85
N GLU A 18 21.01 -3.99 -11.45
CA GLU A 18 21.13 -5.19 -12.28
C GLU A 18 19.88 -5.51 -13.11
N LEU A 19 18.73 -4.98 -12.73
CA LEU A 19 17.45 -5.27 -13.37
C LEU A 19 16.86 -4.02 -14.03
N ASP A 20 16.04 -4.25 -15.07
CA ASP A 20 15.24 -3.19 -15.67
C ASP A 20 14.32 -2.59 -14.60
N LYS A 21 14.03 -1.30 -14.73
CA LYS A 21 13.20 -0.55 -13.81
C LYS A 21 11.85 -1.24 -13.56
N ASP A 22 11.17 -1.67 -14.61
CA ASP A 22 9.86 -2.32 -14.52
C ASP A 22 9.93 -3.64 -13.75
N VAL A 23 11.00 -4.41 -13.94
CA VAL A 23 11.20 -5.68 -13.24
C VAL A 23 11.46 -5.44 -11.76
N SER A 24 12.37 -4.52 -11.43
CA SER A 24 12.69 -4.22 -10.04
C SER A 24 11.48 -3.64 -9.29
N GLU A 25 10.71 -2.77 -9.92
CA GLU A 25 9.49 -2.21 -9.33
C GLU A 25 8.44 -3.30 -9.07
N ARG A 26 8.24 -4.25 -10.00
CA ARG A 26 7.34 -5.38 -9.80
C ARG A 26 7.75 -6.28 -8.62
N ILE A 27 9.04 -6.51 -8.46
CA ILE A 27 9.56 -7.30 -7.34
C ILE A 27 9.22 -6.59 -6.02
N ILE A 28 9.50 -5.29 -5.94
CA ILE A 28 9.22 -4.51 -4.72
C ILE A 28 7.71 -4.41 -4.45
N GLU A 29 6.91 -4.21 -5.49
CA GLU A 29 5.45 -4.20 -5.38
C GLU A 29 4.92 -5.54 -4.86
N ASN A 30 5.47 -6.65 -5.36
CA ASN A 30 5.08 -7.98 -4.90
C ASN A 30 5.44 -8.20 -3.41
N CYS A 31 6.58 -7.67 -2.97
CA CYS A 31 6.92 -7.67 -1.54
C CYS A 31 5.88 -6.92 -0.72
N GLY A 32 5.36 -5.81 -1.24
CA GLY A 32 4.29 -5.06 -0.60
C GLY A 32 2.99 -5.86 -0.49
N ARG A 33 2.62 -6.60 -1.53
CA ARG A 33 1.44 -7.48 -1.52
C ARG A 33 1.58 -8.56 -0.45
N ILE A 34 2.73 -9.19 -0.36
CA ILE A 34 3.02 -10.18 0.68
C ILE A 34 2.92 -9.54 2.07
N CYS A 35 3.47 -8.34 2.23
CA CYS A 35 3.40 -7.60 3.48
C CYS A 35 1.95 -7.36 3.93
N ALA A 36 1.05 -7.00 3.01
CA ALA A 36 -0.37 -6.77 3.32
C ALA A 36 -1.04 -8.02 3.91
N ASN A 37 -0.67 -9.20 3.41
CA ASN A 37 -1.19 -10.46 3.94
C ASN A 37 -0.56 -10.82 5.31
N GLU A 38 0.74 -10.67 5.42
CA GLU A 38 1.48 -11.04 6.64
C GLU A 38 1.17 -10.11 7.82
N CYS A 39 0.95 -8.82 7.57
CA CYS A 39 0.62 -7.87 8.65
C CYS A 39 -0.83 -7.95 9.13
N GLY A 40 -1.67 -8.71 8.45
CA GLY A 40 -3.08 -8.90 8.81
C GLY A 40 -4.07 -7.91 8.18
N ALA A 41 -3.61 -6.97 7.35
CA ALA A 41 -4.49 -5.98 6.73
C ALA A 41 -5.57 -6.62 5.85
N THR A 42 -5.22 -7.60 5.03
CA THR A 42 -6.19 -8.30 4.19
C THR A 42 -7.19 -9.12 4.99
N LYS A 43 -6.78 -9.67 6.13
CA LYS A 43 -7.68 -10.38 7.04
C LYS A 43 -8.69 -9.43 7.66
N GLU A 44 -8.28 -8.24 8.07
CA GLU A 44 -9.20 -7.23 8.60
C GLU A 44 -10.21 -6.80 7.53
N VAL A 45 -9.79 -6.66 6.29
CA VAL A 45 -10.69 -6.38 5.17
C VAL A 45 -11.71 -7.52 4.98
N GLU A 46 -11.29 -8.77 5.07
CA GLU A 46 -12.20 -9.93 4.98
C GLU A 46 -13.27 -9.88 6.08
N GLU A 47 -12.87 -9.54 7.29
CA GLU A 47 -13.79 -9.41 8.42
C GLU A 47 -14.80 -8.27 8.22
N ILE A 48 -14.34 -7.14 7.69
CA ILE A 48 -15.20 -6.01 7.33
C ILE A 48 -16.23 -6.43 6.28
N ILE A 49 -15.81 -7.10 5.21
CA ILE A 49 -16.70 -7.56 4.14
C ILE A 49 -17.75 -8.54 4.69
N LYS A 50 -17.32 -9.49 5.52
CA LYS A 50 -18.22 -10.41 6.19
C LYS A 50 -19.28 -9.70 7.04
N SER A 51 -18.85 -8.69 7.79
CA SER A 51 -19.72 -7.91 8.67
C SER A 51 -20.75 -7.08 7.91
N LEU A 52 -20.37 -6.53 6.76
CA LEU A 52 -21.24 -5.68 5.94
C LEU A 52 -22.18 -6.47 5.03
N GLY A 53 -21.81 -7.71 4.66
CA GLY A 53 -22.57 -8.55 3.74
C GLY A 53 -22.23 -8.31 2.26
N ASP A 54 -22.80 -9.17 1.39
CA ASP A 54 -22.41 -9.27 -0.02
C ASP A 54 -22.75 -8.04 -0.88
N ASN A 55 -23.70 -7.22 -0.44
CA ASN A 55 -24.17 -6.04 -1.19
C ASN A 55 -23.65 -4.72 -0.62
N ALA A 56 -22.57 -4.75 0.15
CA ALA A 56 -21.99 -3.56 0.73
C ALA A 56 -21.50 -2.59 -0.36
N SER A 57 -21.82 -1.31 -0.21
CA SER A 57 -21.30 -0.27 -1.09
C SER A 57 -19.81 -0.02 -0.82
N ILE A 58 -19.11 0.51 -1.82
CA ILE A 58 -17.70 0.89 -1.67
C ILE A 58 -17.58 1.94 -0.54
N ASP A 59 -18.50 2.89 -0.47
CA ASP A 59 -18.51 3.91 0.59
C ASP A 59 -18.58 3.27 1.98
N ALA A 60 -19.44 2.27 2.18
CA ALA A 60 -19.57 1.56 3.46
C ALA A 60 -18.28 0.80 3.80
N ILE A 61 -17.64 0.20 2.82
CA ILE A 61 -16.36 -0.51 3.01
C ILE A 61 -15.27 0.47 3.45
N ILE A 62 -15.12 1.58 2.72
CA ILE A 62 -14.12 2.61 3.05
C ILE A 62 -14.38 3.23 4.42
N GLU A 63 -15.64 3.50 4.73
CA GLU A 63 -16.02 4.01 6.06
C GLU A 63 -15.62 3.03 7.17
N SER A 64 -15.87 1.74 6.98
CA SER A 64 -15.50 0.70 7.94
C SER A 64 -13.98 0.57 8.09
N MET A 65 -13.25 0.65 6.98
CA MET A 65 -11.77 0.67 7.03
C MET A 65 -11.26 1.89 7.83
N ASN A 66 -11.86 3.06 7.63
CA ASN A 66 -11.51 4.29 8.36
C ASN A 66 -11.84 4.21 9.86
N LYS A 67 -12.89 3.51 10.24
CA LYS A 67 -13.21 3.26 11.66
C LYS A 67 -12.26 2.24 12.30
N GLY A 68 -11.66 1.39 11.48
CA GLY A 68 -10.71 0.36 11.89
C GLY A 68 -9.26 0.75 11.63
N PHE A 69 -8.54 -0.12 10.96
CA PHE A 69 -7.08 -0.03 10.80
C PHE A 69 -6.58 1.16 9.97
N CYS A 70 -7.44 1.79 9.17
CA CYS A 70 -7.05 2.98 8.39
C CYS A 70 -7.22 4.30 9.15
N GLU A 71 -7.89 4.28 10.30
CA GLU A 71 -7.96 5.40 11.25
C GLU A 71 -8.29 6.76 10.62
N GLY A 72 -9.27 6.80 9.72
CA GLY A 72 -9.71 8.03 9.07
C GLY A 72 -8.78 8.58 7.98
N ARG A 73 -7.80 7.81 7.54
CA ARG A 73 -6.79 8.27 6.57
C ARG A 73 -7.23 8.17 5.11
N LEU A 74 -8.36 7.52 4.83
CA LEU A 74 -8.87 7.32 3.49
C LEU A 74 -9.94 8.33 3.14
N LYS A 75 -9.87 8.86 1.92
CA LYS A 75 -10.90 9.72 1.37
C LYS A 75 -11.28 9.22 -0.01
N LYS A 76 -12.58 8.95 -0.22
CA LYS A 76 -13.09 8.53 -1.52
C LYS A 76 -13.55 9.75 -2.31
N GLU A 77 -13.08 9.87 -3.55
CA GLU A 77 -13.49 10.89 -4.50
C GLU A 77 -13.77 10.24 -5.87
N GLY A 78 -15.06 10.13 -6.24
CA GLY A 78 -15.45 9.47 -7.47
C GLY A 78 -15.01 8.00 -7.49
N ASN A 79 -14.18 7.63 -8.47
CA ASN A 79 -13.61 6.29 -8.62
C ASN A 79 -12.18 6.20 -8.07
N THR A 80 -11.81 7.09 -7.17
CA THR A 80 -10.51 7.08 -6.52
C THR A 80 -10.65 7.04 -5.00
N VAL A 81 -9.67 6.42 -4.35
CA VAL A 81 -9.50 6.48 -2.91
C VAL A 81 -8.10 7.04 -2.63
N ILE A 82 -8.04 8.09 -1.85
CA ILE A 82 -6.80 8.76 -1.48
C ILE A 82 -6.44 8.38 -0.05
N GLY A 83 -5.24 7.83 0.15
CA GLY A 83 -4.70 7.56 1.47
C GLY A 83 -3.63 8.58 1.83
N ILE A 84 -3.78 9.24 2.97
CA ILE A 84 -2.84 10.25 3.46
C ILE A 84 -2.37 9.87 4.86
N TYR A 85 -1.05 9.86 5.04
CA TYR A 85 -0.38 9.53 6.30
C TYR A 85 0.59 10.66 6.65
N ASN A 86 0.47 11.18 7.86
CA ASN A 86 1.35 12.24 8.34
C ASN A 86 2.58 11.73 9.09
N GLN A 87 2.71 10.42 9.21
CA GLN A 87 3.91 9.76 9.73
C GLN A 87 4.13 8.44 9.00
N CYS A 88 5.35 7.94 8.99
CA CYS A 88 5.67 6.67 8.35
C CYS A 88 5.42 5.51 9.30
N TYR A 89 4.53 4.62 8.89
CA TYR A 89 4.18 3.40 9.64
C TYR A 89 4.95 2.16 9.18
N CYS A 90 5.69 2.26 8.08
CA CYS A 90 6.40 1.11 7.53
C CYS A 90 7.60 0.72 8.39
N PRO A 91 7.64 -0.52 8.95
CA PRO A 91 8.78 -0.97 9.75
C PRO A 91 10.10 -0.99 8.98
N SER A 92 10.04 -1.25 7.68
CA SER A 92 11.22 -1.33 6.82
C SER A 92 11.85 0.03 6.55
N ARG A 93 11.17 1.15 6.80
CA ARG A 93 11.74 2.49 6.65
C ARG A 93 13.04 2.66 7.43
N LYS A 94 13.10 2.10 8.64
CA LYS A 94 14.30 2.15 9.46
C LYS A 94 15.45 1.33 8.89
N SER A 95 15.12 0.41 7.97
CA SER A 95 16.08 -0.52 7.38
C SER A 95 16.54 -0.10 5.98
N VAL A 96 15.73 0.66 5.25
CA VAL A 96 15.99 0.99 3.84
C VAL A 96 15.73 2.48 3.59
N GLN A 97 16.61 3.15 2.87
CA GLN A 97 16.55 4.59 2.61
C GLN A 97 16.46 4.95 1.12
N SER A 98 16.13 4.00 0.28
CA SER A 98 16.02 4.20 -1.16
C SER A 98 14.59 4.55 -1.56
N GLY A 99 14.39 5.48 -2.51
CA GLY A 99 13.07 5.83 -3.03
C GLY A 99 12.30 4.66 -3.63
N LEU A 100 13.00 3.61 -4.07
CA LEU A 100 12.36 2.39 -4.59
C LEU A 100 11.62 1.62 -3.50
N ASP A 101 12.06 1.71 -2.25
CA ASP A 101 11.49 0.94 -1.13
C ASP A 101 10.05 1.30 -0.86
N CYS A 102 9.73 2.59 -0.97
CA CYS A 102 8.38 3.06 -0.77
C CYS A 102 7.41 2.57 -1.85
N LYS A 103 7.90 2.05 -2.97
CA LYS A 103 7.09 1.40 -3.99
C LYS A 103 6.41 0.12 -3.46
N CYS A 104 6.89 -0.47 -2.39
CA CYS A 104 6.21 -1.59 -1.72
C CYS A 104 4.82 -1.17 -1.22
N THR A 105 4.63 0.11 -0.86
CA THR A 105 3.32 0.66 -0.48
C THR A 105 2.29 0.52 -1.60
N GLN A 106 2.70 0.65 -2.86
CA GLN A 106 1.80 0.43 -4.00
C GLN A 106 1.29 -1.01 -4.03
N GLY A 107 2.16 -1.98 -3.81
CA GLY A 107 1.79 -3.39 -3.73
C GLY A 107 0.90 -3.69 -2.53
N TRP A 108 1.23 -3.15 -1.38
CA TRP A 108 0.41 -3.27 -0.18
C TRP A 108 -1.01 -2.74 -0.42
N ALA A 109 -1.12 -1.53 -0.95
CA ALA A 109 -2.40 -0.90 -1.24
C ALA A 109 -3.18 -1.67 -2.31
N LYS A 110 -2.52 -2.15 -3.37
CA LYS A 110 -3.18 -2.99 -4.38
C LYS A 110 -3.81 -4.23 -3.76
N GLU A 111 -3.06 -4.96 -2.92
CA GLU A 111 -3.56 -6.17 -2.27
C GLU A 111 -4.77 -5.87 -1.38
N VAL A 112 -4.66 -4.84 -0.55
CA VAL A 112 -5.73 -4.44 0.38
C VAL A 112 -6.99 -3.98 -0.38
N PHE A 113 -6.84 -3.09 -1.36
CA PHE A 113 -7.99 -2.53 -2.08
C PHE A 113 -8.59 -3.48 -3.11
N GLU A 114 -7.80 -4.33 -3.75
CA GLU A 114 -8.35 -5.38 -4.61
C GLU A 114 -9.19 -6.35 -3.79
N LYS A 115 -8.76 -6.67 -2.58
CA LYS A 115 -9.54 -7.48 -1.65
C LYS A 115 -10.83 -6.76 -1.22
N ALA A 116 -10.72 -5.49 -0.84
CA ALA A 116 -11.84 -4.69 -0.36
C ALA A 116 -12.91 -4.47 -1.44
N LEU A 117 -12.48 -4.18 -2.66
CA LEU A 117 -13.38 -3.79 -3.75
C LEU A 117 -13.77 -4.95 -4.67
N GLY A 118 -13.11 -6.10 -4.55
CA GLY A 118 -13.36 -7.26 -5.41
C GLY A 118 -13.00 -7.03 -6.88
N LYS A 119 -12.12 -6.11 -7.19
CA LYS A 119 -11.71 -5.76 -8.55
C LYS A 119 -10.27 -5.28 -8.60
N LYS A 120 -9.67 -5.29 -9.77
CA LYS A 120 -8.33 -4.76 -9.99
C LYS A 120 -8.29 -3.25 -9.76
N VAL A 121 -7.22 -2.78 -9.15
CA VAL A 121 -6.98 -1.36 -8.92
C VAL A 121 -5.59 -0.97 -9.39
N ASP A 122 -5.45 0.31 -9.74
CA ASP A 122 -4.16 0.94 -9.95
C ASP A 122 -3.82 1.79 -8.73
N VAL A 123 -2.57 1.78 -8.31
CA VAL A 123 -2.11 2.57 -7.17
C VAL A 123 -0.86 3.35 -7.58
N VAL A 124 -0.87 4.63 -7.27
CA VAL A 124 0.28 5.51 -7.45
C VAL A 124 0.65 6.11 -6.10
N LEU A 125 1.89 5.92 -5.69
CA LEU A 125 2.46 6.63 -4.55
C LEU A 125 2.94 8.00 -5.05
N GLU A 126 2.23 9.07 -4.68
CA GLU A 126 2.54 10.42 -5.13
C GLU A 126 3.55 11.12 -4.24
N LYS A 127 3.51 10.87 -2.94
CA LYS A 127 4.39 11.48 -1.94
C LYS A 127 4.83 10.44 -0.92
N SER A 128 6.03 10.61 -0.41
CA SER A 128 6.57 9.76 0.65
C SER A 128 7.45 10.57 1.60
N ILE A 129 7.25 10.38 2.89
CA ILE A 129 8.08 10.95 3.94
C ILE A 129 9.53 10.47 3.78
N ALA A 130 9.73 9.23 3.34
CA ALA A 130 11.07 8.69 3.07
C ALA A 130 11.78 9.39 1.89
N TRP A 131 11.03 10.04 0.99
CA TRP A 131 11.57 10.83 -0.12
C TRP A 131 11.83 12.30 0.25
N GLY A 132 11.45 12.72 1.46
CA GLY A 132 11.57 14.08 1.94
C GLY A 132 10.27 14.89 1.94
N ASP A 133 9.14 14.28 1.56
CA ASP A 133 7.84 14.94 1.62
C ASP A 133 7.34 15.02 3.07
N GLU A 134 6.44 15.95 3.35
CA GLU A 134 5.82 16.11 4.68
C GLU A 134 4.81 15.00 5.01
N ILE A 135 4.24 14.37 3.99
CA ILE A 135 3.24 13.33 4.10
C ILE A 135 3.55 12.16 3.16
N CYS A 136 2.98 11.01 3.46
CA CYS A 136 2.84 9.93 2.49
C CYS A 136 1.45 10.03 1.88
N LYS A 137 1.37 9.95 0.55
CA LYS A 137 0.10 9.99 -0.18
C LYS A 137 0.09 8.98 -1.30
N TYR A 138 -0.89 8.08 -1.29
CA TYR A 138 -1.15 7.20 -2.41
C TYR A 138 -2.56 7.43 -2.95
N VAL A 139 -2.73 7.16 -4.25
CA VAL A 139 -4.01 7.25 -4.94
C VAL A 139 -4.35 5.91 -5.53
N VAL A 140 -5.49 5.36 -5.13
CA VAL A 140 -6.04 4.11 -5.63
C VAL A 140 -7.12 4.45 -6.65
N THR A 141 -6.99 3.96 -7.87
CA THR A 141 -7.97 4.17 -8.93
C THR A 141 -8.57 2.83 -9.34
N TYR A 142 -9.88 2.76 -9.45
CA TYR A 142 -10.60 1.58 -9.90
C TYR A 142 -11.64 1.94 -10.96
N LYS A 143 -11.96 0.99 -11.82
CA LYS A 143 -12.99 1.18 -12.84
C LYS A 143 -14.34 0.77 -12.27
N ASN A 144 -15.33 1.63 -12.45
CA ASN A 144 -16.71 1.23 -12.22
C ASN A 144 -17.11 0.25 -13.32
N ILE A 145 -17.54 -0.93 -12.92
CA ILE A 145 -18.13 -1.89 -13.85
C ILE A 145 -19.56 -1.46 -14.07
N ILE A 146 -19.86 -1.07 -15.30
CA ILE A 146 -21.23 -0.86 -15.72
C ILE A 146 -21.83 -2.19 -16.10
#